data_fe59639f48ac0b893f66be1995fecbc8
#
_entry.id   fe59639f48ac0b893f66be1995fecbc8
#
_cell.length_a   1.000
_cell.length_b   1.000
_cell.length_c   1.000
_cell.angle_alpha   90.00
_cell.angle_beta   90.00
_cell.angle_gamma   90.00
#
_symmetry.space_group_name_H-M   'P 1'
#
loop_
_entity.id
_entity.type
_entity.pdbx_description
1 polymer ?
#
loop_
_entity_poly.entity_id
_entity_poly.type
_entity_poly.pdbx_seq_one_letter_code
_entity_poly.pdbx_strand_id
1 'polypeptide(L)'
;LDAARGGCMIPNMRSILTFLTISPRFLAFGFVVALFSSFGQTFFIALSGGHIRAAFDLSHGDYGMIYSAGTLSSAILLIWAGHKIDHIDLRYYTSAVCLGLAAACVSMAYVGSAMWLIGVIFALRFTGQGLMSHISTVSMARYFGEHRGKAISIASLGFPTGEALLPITAVTLIAWLGWREMWMGVGIVLAIVLVPLMLWLLKGHSERHAGLQETLRAEDSVEEAARSWTRGQMLRDLRFYVLMPNLMASPMIGTGIMF
;
A
#
# COMPACT_ATOMS: atom_id res chain seq x y z
N LEU A 1 -25.35 -29.14 -26.55
CA LEU A 1 -26.22 -28.36 -25.64
C LEU A 1 -25.80 -28.50 -24.16
N ASP A 2 -24.45 -28.55 -23.83
CA ASP A 2 -23.98 -28.69 -22.45
C ASP A 2 -22.74 -27.81 -22.14
N ALA A 3 -22.67 -26.62 -22.72
CA ALA A 3 -21.51 -25.69 -22.54
C ALA A 3 -21.86 -24.39 -21.82
N ALA A 4 -22.81 -24.36 -20.91
CA ALA A 4 -23.24 -23.11 -20.23
C ALA A 4 -23.56 -23.34 -18.73
N ARG A 5 -22.66 -23.99 -17.98
CA ARG A 5 -22.69 -23.94 -16.51
C ARG A 5 -21.34 -23.45 -15.98
N GLY A 6 -20.98 -22.22 -16.34
CA GLY A 6 -20.02 -21.42 -15.59
C GLY A 6 -20.63 -20.96 -14.27
N GLY A 7 -20.90 -21.87 -13.34
CA GLY A 7 -21.33 -21.52 -12.00
C GLY A 7 -20.23 -20.70 -11.34
N CYS A 8 -20.57 -19.50 -10.88
CA CYS A 8 -19.77 -18.70 -9.99
C CYS A 8 -19.46 -19.58 -8.76
N MET A 9 -18.26 -20.20 -8.76
CA MET A 9 -17.83 -21.12 -7.71
C MET A 9 -17.49 -20.26 -6.49
N ILE A 10 -18.49 -20.05 -5.61
CA ILE A 10 -18.24 -19.47 -4.29
C ILE A 10 -17.18 -20.36 -3.62
N PRO A 11 -15.99 -19.84 -3.32
CA PRO A 11 -14.93 -20.67 -2.75
C PRO A 11 -15.44 -21.26 -1.44
N ASN A 12 -15.41 -22.60 -1.36
CA ASN A 12 -15.85 -23.32 -0.18
C ASN A 12 -15.03 -22.85 1.02
N MET A 13 -15.68 -22.47 2.12
CA MET A 13 -15.05 -21.95 3.35
C MET A 13 -13.87 -22.83 3.81
N ARG A 14 -13.96 -24.14 3.64
CA ARG A 14 -12.88 -25.09 3.91
C ARG A 14 -11.64 -24.83 3.04
N SER A 15 -11.82 -24.45 1.77
CA SER A 15 -10.68 -24.16 0.88
C SER A 15 -9.94 -22.86 1.27
N ILE A 16 -10.65 -21.89 1.85
CA ILE A 16 -10.05 -20.67 2.38
C ILE A 16 -9.27 -20.97 3.66
N LEU A 17 -9.86 -21.73 4.58
CA LEU A 17 -9.20 -22.12 5.83
C LEU A 17 -7.92 -22.94 5.57
N THR A 18 -7.98 -23.90 4.65
CA THR A 18 -6.79 -24.67 4.24
C THR A 18 -5.74 -23.77 3.61
N PHE A 19 -6.14 -22.77 2.80
CA PHE A 19 -5.21 -21.82 2.20
C PHE A 19 -4.48 -20.96 3.25
N LEU A 20 -5.18 -20.54 4.32
CA LEU A 20 -4.58 -19.78 5.41
C LEU A 20 -3.46 -20.54 6.13
N THR A 21 -3.46 -21.87 6.08
CA THR A 21 -2.42 -22.71 6.70
C THR A 21 -1.17 -22.91 5.85
N ILE A 22 -1.21 -22.59 4.54
CA ILE A 22 -0.08 -22.83 3.62
C ILE A 22 1.11 -21.90 3.95
N SER A 23 0.86 -20.62 4.18
CA SER A 23 1.91 -19.65 4.51
C SER A 23 1.37 -18.52 5.37
N PRO A 24 0.94 -18.80 6.63
CA PRO A 24 0.20 -17.83 7.45
C PRO A 24 1.03 -16.57 7.75
N ARG A 25 2.33 -16.71 7.98
CA ARG A 25 3.21 -15.56 8.23
C ARG A 25 3.32 -14.61 7.03
N PHE A 26 3.38 -15.16 5.82
CA PHE A 26 3.52 -14.33 4.63
C PHE A 26 2.18 -13.69 4.22
N LEU A 27 1.06 -14.35 4.46
CA LEU A 27 -0.27 -13.74 4.34
C LEU A 27 -0.47 -12.62 5.37
N ALA A 28 -0.07 -12.85 6.62
CA ALA A 28 -0.06 -11.83 7.67
C ALA A 28 0.84 -10.65 7.31
N PHE A 29 2.00 -10.90 6.68
CA PHE A 29 2.86 -9.84 6.15
C PHE A 29 2.10 -8.95 5.17
N GLY A 30 1.45 -9.51 4.15
CA GLY A 30 0.66 -8.75 3.18
C GLY A 30 -0.43 -7.91 3.84
N PHE A 31 -1.19 -8.51 4.78
CA PHE A 31 -2.24 -7.84 5.53
C PHE A 31 -1.70 -6.69 6.38
N VAL A 32 -0.64 -6.91 7.15
CA VAL A 32 -0.05 -5.89 8.02
C VAL A 32 0.52 -4.73 7.21
N VAL A 33 1.22 -5.00 6.09
CA VAL A 33 1.72 -3.95 5.20
C VAL A 33 0.55 -3.13 4.63
N ALA A 34 -0.55 -3.77 4.19
CA ALA A 34 -1.74 -3.08 3.71
C ALA A 34 -2.38 -2.22 4.82
N LEU A 35 -2.51 -2.75 6.04
CA LEU A 35 -3.06 -2.03 7.19
C LEU A 35 -2.23 -0.78 7.51
N PHE A 36 -0.92 -0.91 7.63
CA PHE A 36 -0.04 0.21 7.99
C PHE A 36 0.21 1.20 6.84
N SER A 37 -0.11 0.84 5.60
CA SER A 37 -0.13 1.79 4.48
C SER A 37 -1.14 2.94 4.72
N SER A 38 -2.11 2.72 5.58
CA SER A 38 -3.16 3.67 5.97
C SER A 38 -2.62 5.00 6.50
N PHE A 39 -1.45 5.02 7.14
CA PHE A 39 -0.83 6.25 7.62
C PHE A 39 -0.43 7.22 6.48
N GLY A 40 -0.24 6.72 5.27
CA GLY A 40 -0.03 7.55 4.07
C GLY A 40 -1.29 7.79 3.25
N GLN A 41 -2.45 7.27 3.66
CA GLN A 41 -3.68 7.42 2.90
C GLN A 41 -4.41 8.74 3.22
N THR A 42 -5.24 9.17 2.28
CA THR A 42 -5.98 10.44 2.34
C THR A 42 -6.78 10.57 3.61
N PHE A 43 -7.55 9.54 3.99
CA PHE A 43 -8.42 9.59 5.16
C PHE A 43 -7.64 9.86 6.45
N PHE A 44 -6.46 9.26 6.62
CA PHE A 44 -5.66 9.43 7.84
C PHE A 44 -5.03 10.82 7.92
N ILE A 45 -4.46 11.30 6.82
CA ILE A 45 -3.87 12.65 6.74
C ILE A 45 -4.95 13.72 6.95
N ALA A 46 -6.16 13.52 6.42
CA ALA A 46 -7.29 14.43 6.56
C ALA A 46 -7.74 14.64 8.02
N LEU A 47 -7.55 13.64 8.91
CA LEU A 47 -7.88 13.78 10.34
C LEU A 47 -7.13 14.96 11.02
N SER A 48 -5.93 15.26 10.56
CA SER A 48 -5.14 16.41 11.02
C SER A 48 -5.34 17.67 10.19
N GLY A 49 -6.09 17.61 9.09
CA GLY A 49 -6.21 18.68 8.10
C GLY A 49 -6.71 20.01 8.67
N GLY A 50 -7.72 19.97 9.56
CA GLY A 50 -8.22 21.15 10.27
C GLY A 50 -7.16 21.80 11.15
N HIS A 51 -6.44 20.99 11.92
CA HIS A 51 -5.36 21.46 12.80
C HIS A 51 -4.18 22.04 12.02
N ILE A 52 -3.81 21.41 10.91
CA ILE A 52 -2.73 21.88 10.02
C ILE A 52 -3.11 23.23 9.41
N ARG A 53 -4.34 23.37 8.87
CA ARG A 53 -4.80 24.63 8.30
C ARG A 53 -4.81 25.74 9.34
N ALA A 54 -5.30 25.48 10.54
CA ALA A 54 -5.28 26.46 11.62
C ALA A 54 -3.86 26.85 12.06
N ALA A 55 -2.91 25.88 12.08
CA ALA A 55 -1.54 26.15 12.48
C ALA A 55 -0.74 27.00 11.49
N PHE A 56 -1.09 26.95 10.20
CA PHE A 56 -0.39 27.67 9.13
C PHE A 56 -1.24 28.74 8.43
N ASP A 57 -2.41 29.07 8.97
CA ASP A 57 -3.37 30.05 8.42
C ASP A 57 -3.70 29.78 6.93
N LEU A 58 -3.95 28.49 6.61
CA LEU A 58 -4.23 28.07 5.23
C LEU A 58 -5.73 28.01 4.96
N SER A 59 -6.12 28.56 3.81
CA SER A 59 -7.46 28.31 3.28
C SER A 59 -7.64 26.85 2.86
N HIS A 60 -8.88 26.41 2.62
CA HIS A 60 -9.15 25.09 2.04
C HIS A 60 -8.46 24.91 0.68
N GLY A 61 -8.45 25.98 -0.16
CA GLY A 61 -7.79 25.95 -1.46
C GLY A 61 -6.28 25.81 -1.37
N ASP A 62 -5.62 26.54 -0.46
CA ASP A 62 -4.16 26.46 -0.27
C ASP A 62 -3.75 25.07 0.21
N TYR A 63 -4.47 24.53 1.19
CA TYR A 63 -4.21 23.17 1.67
C TYR A 63 -4.43 22.12 0.57
N GLY A 64 -5.50 22.28 -0.23
CA GLY A 64 -5.77 21.41 -1.38
C GLY A 64 -4.65 21.45 -2.43
N MET A 65 -4.09 22.63 -2.73
CA MET A 65 -2.95 22.76 -3.64
C MET A 65 -1.69 22.09 -3.09
N ILE A 66 -1.36 22.31 -1.81
CA ILE A 66 -0.23 21.67 -1.13
C ILE A 66 -0.36 20.15 -1.18
N TYR A 67 -1.54 19.64 -0.83
CA TYR A 67 -1.83 18.22 -0.84
C TYR A 67 -1.72 17.60 -2.24
N SER A 68 -2.27 18.29 -3.24
CA SER A 68 -2.21 17.87 -4.64
C SER A 68 -0.77 17.83 -5.15
N ALA A 69 0.03 18.86 -4.85
CA ALA A 69 1.43 18.92 -5.25
C ALA A 69 2.25 17.75 -4.65
N GLY A 70 2.10 17.48 -3.35
CA GLY A 70 2.75 16.33 -2.69
C GLY A 70 2.30 14.99 -3.26
N THR A 71 1.00 14.82 -3.49
CA THR A 71 0.43 13.59 -4.05
C THR A 71 0.88 13.33 -5.48
N LEU A 72 0.83 14.32 -6.37
CA LEU A 72 1.27 14.18 -7.75
C LEU A 72 2.76 13.86 -7.84
N SER A 73 3.59 14.56 -7.05
CA SER A 73 5.03 14.26 -6.97
C SER A 73 5.29 12.82 -6.53
N SER A 74 4.53 12.30 -5.56
CA SER A 74 4.64 10.91 -5.12
C SER A 74 4.23 9.92 -6.20
N ALA A 75 3.16 10.19 -6.93
CA ALA A 75 2.69 9.35 -8.03
C ALA A 75 3.72 9.26 -9.17
N ILE A 76 4.33 10.39 -9.54
CA ILE A 76 5.38 10.43 -10.55
C ILE A 76 6.58 9.56 -10.12
N LEU A 77 7.08 9.73 -8.89
CA LEU A 77 8.24 8.96 -8.43
C LEU A 77 7.93 7.48 -8.26
N LEU A 78 6.68 7.12 -7.94
CA LEU A 78 6.25 5.73 -7.75
C LEU A 78 6.44 4.88 -9.02
N ILE A 79 6.34 5.48 -10.21
CA ILE A 79 6.52 4.80 -11.50
C ILE A 79 7.90 4.14 -11.58
N TRP A 80 8.95 4.81 -11.07
CA TRP A 80 10.31 4.26 -11.06
C TRP A 80 10.62 3.45 -9.81
N ALA A 81 10.19 3.93 -8.64
CA ALA A 81 10.49 3.28 -7.38
C ALA A 81 9.76 1.95 -7.21
N GLY A 82 8.52 1.84 -7.68
CA GLY A 82 7.75 0.60 -7.61
C GLY A 82 8.42 -0.58 -8.31
N HIS A 83 9.11 -0.32 -9.43
CA HIS A 83 9.83 -1.36 -10.16
C HIS A 83 11.03 -1.95 -9.40
N LYS A 84 11.59 -1.21 -8.44
CA LYS A 84 12.76 -1.69 -7.68
C LYS A 84 12.45 -2.90 -6.78
N ILE A 85 11.19 -3.16 -6.46
CA ILE A 85 10.79 -4.35 -5.68
C ILE A 85 11.20 -5.66 -6.39
N ASP A 86 11.33 -5.64 -7.72
CA ASP A 86 11.70 -6.81 -8.51
C ASP A 86 13.20 -7.15 -8.43
N HIS A 87 14.03 -6.18 -8.03
CA HIS A 87 15.50 -6.27 -8.05
C HIS A 87 16.13 -6.26 -6.65
N ILE A 88 15.40 -5.87 -5.62
CA ILE A 88 15.90 -5.76 -4.24
C ILE A 88 15.23 -6.83 -3.38
N ASP A 89 15.99 -7.44 -2.46
CA ASP A 89 15.41 -8.37 -1.48
C ASP A 89 14.26 -7.68 -0.74
N LEU A 90 13.12 -8.36 -0.69
CA LEU A 90 11.88 -7.85 -0.11
C LEU A 90 12.05 -7.39 1.35
N ARG A 91 12.97 -8.01 2.11
CA ARG A 91 13.24 -7.64 3.51
C ARG A 91 13.83 -6.25 3.60
N TYR A 92 14.90 -5.99 2.83
CA TYR A 92 15.57 -4.69 2.84
C TYR A 92 14.66 -3.60 2.25
N TYR A 93 13.97 -3.93 1.16
CA TYR A 93 13.05 -3.01 0.52
C TYR A 93 11.91 -2.60 1.46
N THR A 94 11.24 -3.58 2.09
CA THR A 94 10.14 -3.32 3.03
C THR A 94 10.64 -2.55 4.26
N SER A 95 11.79 -2.93 4.83
CA SER A 95 12.35 -2.23 6.00
C SER A 95 12.67 -0.77 5.68
N ALA A 96 13.26 -0.50 4.51
CA ALA A 96 13.56 0.87 4.08
C ALA A 96 12.28 1.69 3.89
N VAL A 97 11.22 1.10 3.32
CA VAL A 97 9.93 1.77 3.14
C VAL A 97 9.25 2.04 4.49
N CYS A 98 9.26 1.07 5.42
CA CYS A 98 8.73 1.26 6.77
C CYS A 98 9.47 2.36 7.55
N LEU A 99 10.80 2.40 7.48
CA LEU A 99 11.61 3.47 8.07
C LEU A 99 11.33 4.82 7.40
N GLY A 100 11.17 4.84 6.08
CA GLY A 100 10.78 6.03 5.34
C GLY A 100 9.40 6.56 5.77
N LEU A 101 8.42 5.67 5.98
CA LEU A 101 7.10 6.05 6.50
C LEU A 101 7.20 6.58 7.94
N ALA A 102 7.96 5.90 8.80
CA ALA A 102 8.21 6.35 10.17
C ALA A 102 8.85 7.75 10.20
N ALA A 103 9.87 7.98 9.38
CA ALA A 103 10.51 9.28 9.25
C ALA A 103 9.55 10.35 8.71
N ALA A 104 8.68 10.03 7.76
CA ALA A 104 7.67 10.93 7.25
C ALA A 104 6.64 11.31 8.33
N CYS A 105 6.20 10.35 9.18
CA CYS A 105 5.33 10.62 10.32
C CYS A 105 6.01 11.54 11.35
N VAL A 106 7.26 11.26 11.69
CA VAL A 106 8.04 12.15 12.59
C VAL A 106 8.22 13.54 11.97
N SER A 107 8.51 13.63 10.67
CA SER A 107 8.62 14.91 9.96
C SER A 107 7.31 15.71 9.98
N MET A 108 6.14 15.05 9.98
CA MET A 108 4.85 15.71 10.12
C MET A 108 4.70 16.41 11.49
N ALA A 109 5.23 15.81 12.55
CA ALA A 109 5.24 16.44 13.88
C ALA A 109 6.05 17.73 13.94
N TYR A 110 7.14 17.80 13.18
CA TYR A 110 8.06 18.96 13.16
C TYR A 110 7.84 19.93 12.01
N VAL A 111 6.79 19.73 11.19
CA VAL A 111 6.52 20.64 10.08
C VAL A 111 6.38 22.09 10.58
N GLY A 112 7.19 22.98 10.00
CA GLY A 112 7.29 24.40 10.41
C GLY A 112 6.83 25.40 9.36
N SER A 113 6.55 24.95 8.13
CA SER A 113 6.08 25.83 7.05
C SER A 113 5.24 25.07 6.02
N ALA A 114 4.39 25.83 5.30
CA ALA A 114 3.57 25.30 4.21
C ALA A 114 4.41 24.66 3.09
N MET A 115 5.58 25.20 2.79
CA MET A 115 6.49 24.63 1.79
C MET A 115 7.05 23.27 2.24
N TRP A 116 7.44 23.14 3.51
CA TRP A 116 7.90 21.85 4.06
C TRP A 116 6.76 20.83 4.09
N LEU A 117 5.52 21.26 4.31
CA LEU A 117 4.35 20.40 4.33
C LEU A 117 4.17 19.64 3.00
N ILE A 118 4.49 20.25 1.85
CA ILE A 118 4.47 19.59 0.53
C ILE A 118 5.40 18.36 0.55
N GLY A 119 6.63 18.52 1.05
CA GLY A 119 7.62 17.45 1.14
C GLY A 119 7.18 16.32 2.09
N VAL A 120 6.55 16.67 3.21
CA VAL A 120 6.06 15.69 4.19
C VAL A 120 4.86 14.92 3.62
N ILE A 121 3.90 15.60 2.99
CA ILE A 121 2.77 14.93 2.32
C ILE A 121 3.29 14.03 1.20
N PHE A 122 4.23 14.51 0.38
CA PHE A 122 4.90 13.67 -0.61
C PHE A 122 5.48 12.40 0.03
N ALA A 123 6.24 12.50 1.13
CA ALA A 123 6.87 11.37 1.77
C ALA A 123 5.86 10.38 2.34
N LEU A 124 4.80 10.86 3.02
CA LEU A 124 3.71 10.03 3.53
C LEU A 124 2.97 9.28 2.41
N ARG A 125 2.62 10.01 1.34
CA ARG A 125 1.91 9.45 0.18
C ARG A 125 2.77 8.43 -0.55
N PHE A 126 4.05 8.75 -0.75
CA PHE A 126 4.99 7.89 -1.46
C PHE A 126 5.28 6.60 -0.70
N THR A 127 5.65 6.70 0.58
CA THR A 127 6.01 5.52 1.38
C THR A 127 4.80 4.73 1.84
N GLY A 128 3.77 5.39 2.35
CA GLY A 128 2.56 4.73 2.88
C GLY A 128 1.63 4.27 1.77
N GLN A 129 0.91 5.15 1.12
CA GLN A 129 -0.07 4.76 0.10
C GLN A 129 0.58 4.15 -1.14
N GLY A 130 1.72 4.68 -1.59
CA GLY A 130 2.40 4.20 -2.78
C GLY A 130 3.11 2.87 -2.53
N LEU A 131 4.28 2.94 -1.89
CA LEU A 131 5.17 1.79 -1.79
C LEU A 131 4.63 0.66 -0.91
N MET A 132 4.04 0.94 0.26
CA MET A 132 3.52 -0.13 1.12
C MET A 132 2.35 -0.86 0.46
N SER A 133 1.39 -0.15 -0.15
CA SER A 133 0.29 -0.78 -0.89
C SER A 133 0.80 -1.62 -2.06
N HIS A 134 1.83 -1.11 -2.76
CA HIS A 134 2.49 -1.84 -3.84
C HIS A 134 3.19 -3.11 -3.33
N ILE A 135 3.96 -3.02 -2.23
CA ILE A 135 4.61 -4.18 -1.60
C ILE A 135 3.58 -5.24 -1.23
N SER A 136 2.47 -4.86 -0.58
CA SER A 136 1.41 -5.80 -0.20
C SER A 136 0.87 -6.56 -1.42
N THR A 137 0.45 -5.84 -2.45
CA THR A 137 -0.20 -6.44 -3.62
C THR A 137 0.78 -7.26 -4.46
N VAL A 138 1.95 -6.70 -4.79
CA VAL A 138 2.94 -7.36 -5.67
C VAL A 138 3.54 -8.59 -5.01
N SER A 139 3.86 -8.54 -3.71
CA SER A 139 4.38 -9.71 -3.03
C SER A 139 3.37 -10.86 -2.98
N MET A 140 2.09 -10.57 -2.74
CA MET A 140 1.04 -11.60 -2.79
C MET A 140 0.86 -12.16 -4.21
N ALA A 141 0.85 -11.30 -5.22
CA ALA A 141 0.73 -11.73 -6.61
C ALA A 141 1.88 -12.64 -7.04
N ARG A 142 3.11 -12.28 -6.64
CA ARG A 142 4.35 -12.94 -7.08
C ARG A 142 4.59 -14.29 -6.40
N TYR A 143 4.36 -14.39 -5.09
CA TYR A 143 4.75 -15.57 -4.32
C TYR A 143 3.63 -16.61 -4.12
N PHE A 144 2.40 -16.32 -4.53
CA PHE A 144 1.28 -17.26 -4.43
C PHE A 144 0.82 -17.85 -5.77
N GLY A 145 1.44 -17.49 -6.90
CA GLY A 145 1.18 -18.09 -8.22
C GLY A 145 -0.31 -18.24 -8.54
N GLU A 146 -0.78 -19.48 -8.75
CA GLU A 146 -2.18 -19.78 -9.06
C GLU A 146 -3.17 -19.30 -7.97
N HIS A 147 -2.74 -19.15 -6.73
CA HIS A 147 -3.56 -18.67 -5.62
C HIS A 147 -3.46 -17.17 -5.37
N ARG A 148 -2.82 -16.42 -6.29
CA ARG A 148 -2.59 -14.95 -6.18
C ARG A 148 -3.83 -14.15 -5.84
N GLY A 149 -4.99 -14.49 -6.45
CA GLY A 149 -6.26 -13.81 -6.20
C GLY A 149 -6.72 -13.93 -4.75
N LYS A 150 -6.64 -15.14 -4.15
CA LYS A 150 -6.98 -15.36 -2.74
C LYS A 150 -6.01 -14.63 -1.81
N ALA A 151 -4.72 -14.70 -2.10
CA ALA A 151 -3.69 -14.04 -1.29
C ALA A 151 -3.85 -12.51 -1.29
N ILE A 152 -4.05 -11.90 -2.47
CA ILE A 152 -4.32 -10.46 -2.60
C ILE A 152 -5.59 -10.08 -1.85
N SER A 153 -6.68 -10.85 -1.98
CA SER A 153 -7.94 -10.55 -1.29
C SER A 153 -7.78 -10.54 0.22
N ILE A 154 -7.05 -11.53 0.78
CA ILE A 154 -6.80 -11.60 2.23
C ILE A 154 -5.91 -10.43 2.68
N ALA A 155 -4.82 -10.16 1.98
CA ALA A 155 -3.94 -9.04 2.30
C ALA A 155 -4.66 -7.69 2.21
N SER A 156 -5.52 -7.51 1.20
CA SER A 156 -6.29 -6.29 0.99
C SER A 156 -7.31 -5.98 2.10
N LEU A 157 -7.70 -6.97 2.92
CA LEU A 157 -8.51 -6.71 4.12
C LEU A 157 -7.79 -5.79 5.12
N GLY A 158 -6.48 -5.65 5.02
CA GLY A 158 -5.72 -4.68 5.80
C GLY A 158 -6.18 -3.23 5.58
N PHE A 159 -6.56 -2.86 4.36
CA PHE A 159 -7.03 -1.49 4.05
C PHE A 159 -8.29 -1.12 4.82
N PRO A 160 -9.43 -1.84 4.67
CA PRO A 160 -10.64 -1.50 5.40
C PRO A 160 -10.48 -1.67 6.91
N THR A 161 -9.61 -2.58 7.37
CA THR A 161 -9.29 -2.70 8.79
C THR A 161 -8.61 -1.44 9.31
N GLY A 162 -7.64 -0.89 8.56
CA GLY A 162 -7.00 0.38 8.88
C GLY A 162 -7.99 1.55 8.88
N GLU A 163 -8.85 1.62 7.87
CA GLU A 163 -9.90 2.65 7.77
C GLU A 163 -10.92 2.60 8.92
N ALA A 164 -11.22 1.41 9.43
CA ALA A 164 -12.15 1.24 10.54
C ALA A 164 -11.54 1.57 11.91
N LEU A 165 -10.28 1.16 12.15
CA LEU A 165 -9.68 1.23 13.48
C LEU A 165 -8.85 2.49 13.73
N LEU A 166 -8.06 2.91 12.71
CA LEU A 166 -7.09 4.00 12.91
C LEU A 166 -7.71 5.39 13.11
N PRO A 167 -8.84 5.77 12.50
CA PRO A 167 -9.44 7.06 12.77
C PRO A 167 -9.86 7.23 14.23
N ILE A 168 -10.43 6.20 14.85
CA ILE A 168 -10.89 6.25 16.26
C ILE A 168 -9.68 6.49 17.17
N THR A 169 -8.60 5.74 16.97
CA THR A 169 -7.38 5.89 17.77
C THR A 169 -6.71 7.23 17.52
N ALA A 170 -6.62 7.68 16.27
CA ALA A 170 -5.99 8.95 15.92
C ALA A 170 -6.75 10.15 16.48
N VAL A 171 -8.09 10.21 16.33
CA VAL A 171 -8.89 11.31 16.86
C VAL A 171 -8.79 11.38 18.40
N THR A 172 -8.81 10.24 19.07
CA THR A 172 -8.63 10.18 20.52
C THR A 172 -7.25 10.71 20.94
N LEU A 173 -6.19 10.29 20.24
CA LEU A 173 -4.82 10.76 20.53
C LEU A 173 -4.66 12.25 20.22
N ILE A 174 -5.23 12.74 19.12
CA ILE A 174 -5.22 14.17 18.80
C ILE A 174 -5.90 14.99 19.89
N ALA A 175 -7.04 14.52 20.38
CA ALA A 175 -7.77 15.22 21.46
C ALA A 175 -7.01 15.27 22.78
N TRP A 176 -6.22 14.26 23.12
CA TRP A 176 -5.49 14.18 24.38
C TRP A 176 -4.11 14.80 24.33
N LEU A 177 -3.36 14.58 23.26
CA LEU A 177 -1.96 14.93 23.15
C LEU A 177 -1.70 16.09 22.18
N GLY A 178 -2.58 16.27 21.20
CA GLY A 178 -2.34 17.14 20.07
C GLY A 178 -1.97 16.36 18.80
N TRP A 179 -2.12 17.03 17.65
CA TRP A 179 -1.89 16.37 16.35
C TRP A 179 -0.39 16.11 16.08
N ARG A 180 0.51 16.97 16.57
CA ARG A 180 1.96 16.83 16.39
C ARG A 180 2.49 15.62 17.17
N GLU A 181 2.10 15.51 18.42
CA GLU A 181 2.45 14.44 19.33
C GLU A 181 1.89 13.10 18.87
N MET A 182 0.68 13.09 18.33
CA MET A 182 0.09 11.89 17.70
C MET A 182 0.96 11.41 16.53
N TRP A 183 1.36 12.31 15.60
CA TRP A 183 2.20 11.95 14.46
C TRP A 183 3.59 11.47 14.90
N MET A 184 4.17 12.09 15.93
CA MET A 184 5.45 11.65 16.51
C MET A 184 5.33 10.24 17.10
N GLY A 185 4.28 10.00 17.90
CA GLY A 185 4.01 8.69 18.51
C GLY A 185 3.84 7.61 17.45
N VAL A 186 3.06 7.88 16.39
CA VAL A 186 2.91 6.99 15.25
C VAL A 186 4.28 6.67 14.63
N GLY A 187 5.10 7.67 14.32
CA GLY A 187 6.42 7.47 13.73
C GLY A 187 7.33 6.60 14.59
N ILE A 188 7.34 6.81 15.90
CA ILE A 188 8.12 6.02 16.85
C ILE A 188 7.63 4.56 16.88
N VAL A 189 6.32 4.34 16.96
CA VAL A 189 5.72 2.99 16.94
C VAL A 189 6.04 2.27 15.64
N LEU A 190 5.95 2.95 14.50
CA LEU A 190 6.33 2.37 13.20
C LEU A 190 7.80 1.95 13.17
N ALA A 191 8.70 2.77 13.67
CA ALA A 191 10.13 2.45 13.68
C ALA A 191 10.46 1.26 14.61
N ILE A 192 9.91 1.26 15.84
CA ILE A 192 10.27 0.30 16.88
C ILE A 192 9.50 -1.01 16.76
N VAL A 193 8.23 -0.96 16.31
CA VAL A 193 7.36 -2.15 16.29
C VAL A 193 7.22 -2.70 14.87
N LEU A 194 6.93 -1.84 13.88
CA LEU A 194 6.61 -2.32 12.54
C LEU A 194 7.85 -2.91 11.84
N VAL A 195 9.01 -2.27 11.95
CA VAL A 195 10.22 -2.76 11.27
C VAL A 195 10.64 -4.15 11.79
N PRO A 196 10.78 -4.40 13.10
CA PRO A 196 11.07 -5.75 13.60
C PRO A 196 9.96 -6.77 13.26
N LEU A 197 8.69 -6.35 13.30
CA LEU A 197 7.57 -7.21 12.92
C LEU A 197 7.68 -7.64 11.45
N MET A 198 8.01 -6.72 10.53
CA MET A 198 8.21 -7.05 9.12
C MET A 198 9.36 -8.04 8.93
N LEU A 199 10.49 -7.83 9.59
CA LEU A 199 11.62 -8.75 9.52
C LEU A 199 11.27 -10.14 10.07
N TRP A 200 10.47 -10.20 11.14
CA TRP A 200 9.99 -11.47 11.69
C TRP A 200 9.02 -12.18 10.76
N LEU A 201 8.07 -11.48 10.17
CA LEU A 201 7.10 -12.03 9.21
C LEU A 201 7.77 -12.52 7.93
N LEU A 202 8.85 -11.87 7.51
CA LEU A 202 9.66 -12.25 6.34
C LEU A 202 10.74 -13.29 6.67
N LYS A 203 10.79 -13.85 7.87
CA LYS A 203 11.74 -14.91 8.21
C LYS A 203 11.52 -16.13 7.30
N GLY A 204 12.59 -16.66 6.69
CA GLY A 204 12.52 -17.71 5.69
C GLY A 204 12.20 -17.23 4.25
N HIS A 205 12.20 -15.92 4.02
CA HIS A 205 11.91 -15.37 2.69
C HIS A 205 12.96 -15.75 1.64
N SER A 206 14.23 -15.90 2.00
CA SER A 206 15.30 -16.30 1.07
C SER A 206 15.04 -17.66 0.41
N GLU A 207 14.58 -18.64 1.17
CA GLU A 207 14.22 -19.96 0.65
C GLU A 207 13.02 -19.87 -0.30
N ARG A 208 12.02 -19.07 0.09
CA ARG A 208 10.84 -18.80 -0.76
C ARG A 208 11.21 -18.09 -2.06
N HIS A 209 12.15 -17.15 -2.00
CA HIS A 209 12.64 -16.45 -3.18
C HIS A 209 13.46 -17.37 -4.09
N ALA A 210 14.32 -18.24 -3.52
CA ALA A 210 15.07 -19.24 -4.27
C ALA A 210 14.12 -20.22 -5.00
N GLY A 211 13.11 -20.76 -4.31
CA GLY A 211 12.11 -21.63 -4.92
C GLY A 211 11.34 -20.95 -6.06
N LEU A 212 10.99 -19.66 -5.91
CA LEU A 212 10.35 -18.89 -6.99
C LEU A 212 11.29 -18.73 -8.20
N GLN A 213 12.58 -18.45 -7.98
CA GLN A 213 13.56 -18.29 -9.06
C GLN A 213 13.76 -19.62 -9.82
N GLU A 214 13.76 -20.75 -9.13
CA GLU A 214 13.83 -22.06 -9.75
C GLU A 214 12.60 -22.33 -10.63
N THR A 215 11.40 -22.03 -10.12
CA THR A 215 10.14 -22.19 -10.86
C THR A 215 10.15 -21.31 -12.12
N LEU A 216 10.51 -20.02 -12.00
CA LEU A 216 10.59 -19.12 -13.15
C LEU A 216 11.61 -19.57 -14.20
N ARG A 217 12.77 -20.08 -13.77
CA ARG A 217 13.77 -20.64 -14.72
C ARG A 217 13.28 -21.89 -15.42
N ALA A 218 12.49 -22.72 -14.74
CA ALA A 218 11.88 -23.91 -15.34
C ALA A 218 10.76 -23.53 -16.33
N GLU A 219 10.00 -22.47 -16.06
CA GLU A 219 8.93 -21.97 -16.92
C GLU A 219 9.44 -21.15 -18.11
N ASP A 220 10.53 -20.39 -17.97
CA ASP A 220 11.19 -19.64 -19.07
C ASP A 220 11.67 -20.55 -20.22
N SER A 221 11.68 -21.86 -19.98
CA SER A 221 12.14 -22.80 -21.00
C SER A 221 11.13 -23.09 -22.11
N VAL A 222 9.83 -22.78 -22.04
CA VAL A 222 8.89 -23.22 -23.08
C VAL A 222 7.71 -22.31 -23.48
N GLU A 223 7.04 -21.52 -22.65
CA GLU A 223 5.75 -20.95 -23.14
C GLU A 223 5.26 -19.61 -22.59
N GLU A 224 5.78 -19.06 -21.51
CA GLU A 224 5.14 -17.92 -20.82
C GLU A 224 5.58 -16.53 -21.35
N ALA A 225 6.72 -16.43 -22.02
CA ALA A 225 7.14 -15.21 -22.72
C ALA A 225 6.15 -14.80 -23.82
N ALA A 226 5.39 -15.76 -24.36
CA ALA A 226 4.37 -15.51 -25.40
C ALA A 226 3.05 -14.91 -24.85
N ARG A 227 2.82 -14.93 -23.53
CA ARG A 227 1.58 -14.44 -22.91
C ARG A 227 1.75 -13.16 -22.07
N SER A 228 2.95 -12.70 -21.80
CA SER A 228 3.17 -11.48 -21.04
C SER A 228 2.98 -10.23 -21.92
N TRP A 229 1.98 -9.43 -21.58
CA TRP A 229 1.74 -8.15 -22.26
C TRP A 229 2.87 -7.16 -21.94
N THR A 230 3.49 -6.62 -22.97
CA THR A 230 4.42 -5.51 -22.80
C THR A 230 3.66 -4.21 -22.49
N ARG A 231 4.32 -3.25 -21.84
CA ARG A 231 3.72 -1.91 -21.58
C ARG A 231 3.17 -1.27 -22.87
N GLY A 232 3.90 -1.40 -23.97
CA GLY A 232 3.50 -0.86 -25.28
C GLY A 232 2.26 -1.54 -25.85
N GLN A 233 2.09 -2.84 -25.68
CA GLN A 233 0.91 -3.58 -26.10
C GLN A 233 -0.30 -3.19 -25.26
N MET A 234 -0.16 -3.09 -23.93
CA MET A 234 -1.22 -2.69 -23.02
C MET A 234 -1.72 -1.27 -23.32
N LEU A 235 -0.82 -0.32 -23.59
CA LEU A 235 -1.17 1.06 -23.93
C LEU A 235 -1.83 1.21 -25.32
N ARG A 236 -1.73 0.20 -26.19
CA ARG A 236 -2.39 0.17 -27.51
C ARG A 236 -3.75 -0.54 -27.48
N ASP A 237 -4.07 -1.25 -26.40
CA ASP A 237 -5.36 -1.95 -26.27
C ASP A 237 -6.43 -1.00 -25.75
N LEU A 238 -7.52 -0.88 -26.52
CA LEU A 238 -8.69 -0.06 -26.15
C LEU A 238 -9.31 -0.49 -24.81
N ARG A 239 -9.22 -1.77 -24.45
CA ARG A 239 -9.73 -2.31 -23.19
C ARG A 239 -9.09 -1.65 -21.97
N PHE A 240 -7.79 -1.29 -22.06
CA PHE A 240 -7.09 -0.54 -21.03
C PHE A 240 -7.78 0.79 -20.73
N TYR A 241 -8.12 1.56 -21.76
CA TYR A 241 -8.76 2.88 -21.61
C TYR A 241 -10.22 2.80 -21.16
N VAL A 242 -10.91 1.72 -21.46
CA VAL A 242 -12.29 1.47 -20.95
C VAL A 242 -12.27 1.10 -19.47
N LEU A 243 -11.25 0.37 -19.00
CA LEU A 243 -11.13 -0.03 -17.59
C LEU A 243 -10.61 1.10 -16.69
N MET A 244 -9.78 2.01 -17.22
CA MET A 244 -9.14 3.08 -16.43
C MET A 244 -10.11 3.99 -15.69
N PRO A 245 -11.20 4.54 -16.32
CA PRO A 245 -12.16 5.37 -15.60
C PRO A 245 -12.82 4.66 -14.43
N ASN A 246 -13.15 3.37 -14.60
CA ASN A 246 -13.78 2.57 -13.54
C ASN A 246 -12.83 2.35 -12.36
N LEU A 247 -11.56 2.08 -12.62
CA LEU A 247 -10.54 1.92 -11.58
C LEU A 247 -10.23 3.24 -10.86
N MET A 248 -10.30 4.36 -11.57
CA MET A 248 -10.02 5.69 -11.01
C MET A 248 -11.22 6.30 -10.28
N ALA A 249 -12.45 5.93 -10.62
CA ALA A 249 -13.66 6.53 -10.06
C ALA A 249 -13.73 6.38 -8.53
N SER A 250 -13.50 5.18 -8.00
CA SER A 250 -13.57 4.92 -6.55
C SER A 250 -12.58 5.77 -5.74
N PRO A 251 -11.26 5.79 -6.04
CA PRO A 251 -10.33 6.63 -5.29
C PRO A 251 -10.55 8.13 -5.50
N MET A 252 -11.03 8.57 -6.67
CA MET A 252 -11.36 9.98 -6.91
C MET A 252 -12.54 10.45 -6.07
N ILE A 253 -13.63 9.67 -6.03
CA ILE A 253 -14.81 9.97 -5.23
C ILE A 253 -14.45 9.96 -3.74
N GLY A 254 -13.74 8.93 -3.26
CA GLY A 254 -13.30 8.83 -1.88
C GLY A 254 -12.44 10.02 -1.45
N THR A 255 -11.49 10.45 -2.29
CA THR A 255 -10.67 11.64 -2.00
C THR A 255 -11.50 12.92 -1.98
N GLY A 256 -12.44 13.10 -2.93
CA GLY A 256 -13.29 14.29 -3.00
C GLY A 256 -14.27 14.44 -1.82
N ILE A 257 -14.67 13.34 -1.19
CA ILE A 257 -15.52 13.37 0.00
C ILE A 257 -14.73 13.74 1.27
N MET A 258 -13.41 13.42 1.30
CA MET A 258 -12.56 13.62 2.49
C MET A 258 -12.01 15.06 2.61
N PHE A 259 -12.07 15.86 1.55
CA PHE A 259 -11.64 17.27 1.51
C PHE A 259 -12.80 18.24 1.25
#